data_e19ce1c2ee3e099f11fd0f19d8fb6331
#
_entry.id   e19ce1c2ee3e099f11fd0f19d8fb6331
#
_cell.length_a   1.000
_cell.length_b   1.000
_cell.length_c   1.000
_cell.angle_alpha   90.00
_cell.angle_beta   90.00
_cell.angle_gamma   90.00
#
_symmetry.space_group_name_H-M   'P 1'
#
loop_
_entity.id
_entity.type
_entity.pdbx_description
1 polymer ?
#
loop_
_entity_poly.entity_id
_entity_poly.type
_entity_poly.pdbx_seq_one_letter_code
_entity_poly.pdbx_strand_id
1 'polypeptide(L)'
;MCRTFAELDYSPLVESDRVPAMVTLTYPGDWEAVAPDGASVKRHMVLWRKRFQREYGEPARYIWKLEFQRRGAPHVHLWMAPPMSPGRSGRGFAQWLSESWAQVVDHPDAEQKARHLLAGTAIDVRNGLRACDPKRLAIYFTKHSSPNMHGDKEYQHIVPELWQQPGHGPGRFWGVYGLKKAVAVVEVAQDAYLAARRIVRRWSRSQAVYGDSSSRFPTAVVPRTAVRLVARVDRDSGVVQHRRVRRRRALCDQGGLAGGFALVNDGPTFACQLARALNSSAALRV
;
A
#
# COMPACT_ATOMS: atom_id res chain seq x y z
N MET A 1 2.79 -2.04 6.68
CA MET A 1 2.13 -1.46 5.47
C MET A 1 0.62 -1.64 5.53
N CYS A 2 0.06 -2.84 5.41
CA CYS A 2 -1.41 -3.05 5.34
C CYS A 2 -2.18 -2.43 6.52
N ARG A 3 -1.72 -2.60 7.76
CA ARG A 3 -2.35 -1.96 8.93
C ARG A 3 -2.38 -0.43 8.80
N THR A 4 -1.26 0.18 8.42
CA THR A 4 -1.19 1.63 8.24
C THR A 4 -2.17 2.10 7.17
N PHE A 5 -2.27 1.38 6.04
CA PHE A 5 -3.21 1.74 4.98
C PHE A 5 -4.67 1.60 5.42
N ALA A 6 -4.99 0.58 6.23
CA ALA A 6 -6.34 0.41 6.77
C ALA A 6 -6.75 1.51 7.76
N GLU A 7 -5.79 2.21 8.35
CA GLU A 7 -6.01 3.25 9.36
C GLU A 7 -6.04 4.67 8.77
N LEU A 8 -5.89 4.85 7.44
CA LEU A 8 -5.84 6.19 6.83
C LEU A 8 -7.22 6.72 6.46
N ASP A 9 -7.35 8.02 6.58
CA ASP A 9 -8.43 8.79 5.99
C ASP A 9 -8.08 9.11 4.53
N TYR A 10 -8.84 8.52 3.61
CA TYR A 10 -8.66 8.68 2.16
C TYR A 10 -9.55 9.77 1.56
N SER A 11 -10.46 10.38 2.34
CA SER A 11 -11.36 11.43 1.85
C SER A 11 -10.63 12.51 1.04
N PRO A 12 -9.44 13.00 1.47
CA PRO A 12 -8.72 14.02 0.69
C PRO A 12 -8.27 13.59 -0.70
N LEU A 13 -8.28 12.29 -1.00
CA LEU A 13 -7.88 11.75 -2.30
C LEU A 13 -9.08 11.29 -3.14
N VAL A 14 -10.13 10.74 -2.51
CA VAL A 14 -11.26 10.14 -3.21
C VAL A 14 -12.48 11.06 -3.30
N GLU A 15 -12.61 12.04 -2.39
CA GLU A 15 -13.71 13.01 -2.35
C GLU A 15 -13.29 14.40 -2.89
N SER A 16 -12.12 14.47 -3.52
CA SER A 16 -11.54 15.73 -4.01
C SER A 16 -12.02 16.14 -5.42
N ASP A 17 -12.99 15.45 -6.00
CA ASP A 17 -13.40 15.56 -7.42
C ASP A 17 -12.23 15.36 -8.41
N ARG A 18 -11.12 14.83 -7.94
CA ARG A 18 -9.91 14.56 -8.71
C ARG A 18 -9.78 13.08 -9.01
N VAL A 19 -9.13 12.77 -10.11
CA VAL A 19 -8.89 11.38 -10.51
C VAL A 19 -7.59 10.88 -9.88
N PRO A 20 -7.63 9.82 -9.05
CA PRO A 20 -6.42 9.20 -8.53
C PRO A 20 -5.52 8.70 -9.65
N ALA A 21 -4.21 8.95 -9.51
CA ALA A 21 -3.21 8.52 -10.45
C ALA A 21 -2.00 7.91 -9.72
N MET A 22 -1.31 7.01 -10.42
CA MET A 22 0.03 6.58 -10.02
C MET A 22 1.02 7.52 -10.69
N VAL A 23 1.62 8.40 -9.89
CA VAL A 23 2.67 9.30 -10.32
C VAL A 23 4.01 8.64 -10.07
N THR A 24 4.88 8.66 -11.05
CA THR A 24 6.21 8.07 -10.98
C THR A 24 7.26 9.15 -11.09
N LEU A 25 8.24 9.12 -10.19
CA LEU A 25 9.42 9.97 -10.18
C LEU A 25 10.65 9.09 -10.35
N THR A 26 11.45 9.36 -11.36
CA THR A 26 12.69 8.61 -11.63
C THR A 26 13.90 9.54 -11.67
N TYR A 27 15.08 8.98 -11.84
CA TYR A 27 16.34 9.70 -11.89
C TYR A 27 17.00 9.57 -13.27
N PRO A 28 17.91 10.48 -13.64
CA PRO A 28 18.60 10.47 -14.94
C PRO A 28 19.47 9.22 -15.14
N GLY A 29 20.12 9.13 -16.27
CA GLY A 29 21.00 8.01 -16.62
C GLY A 29 22.11 7.80 -15.61
N ASP A 30 22.84 8.84 -15.34
CA ASP A 30 23.86 8.94 -14.30
C ASP A 30 23.24 9.39 -12.97
N TRP A 31 22.40 8.53 -12.39
CA TRP A 31 21.66 8.84 -11.18
C TRP A 31 22.55 8.92 -9.93
N GLU A 32 23.70 8.25 -9.93
CA GLU A 32 24.62 8.19 -8.79
C GLU A 32 25.20 9.57 -8.47
N ALA A 33 25.38 10.41 -9.49
CA ALA A 33 25.85 11.79 -9.33
C ALA A 33 24.91 12.68 -8.49
N VAL A 34 23.60 12.38 -8.51
CA VAL A 34 22.57 13.21 -7.85
C VAL A 34 21.85 12.51 -6.72
N ALA A 35 21.92 11.19 -6.65
CA ALA A 35 21.31 10.37 -5.61
C ALA A 35 22.28 9.30 -5.07
N PRO A 36 23.43 9.71 -4.52
CA PRO A 36 24.45 8.78 -4.03
C PRO A 36 23.99 7.98 -2.80
N ASP A 37 22.90 8.37 -2.16
CA ASP A 37 22.35 7.74 -0.97
C ASP A 37 20.83 7.91 -0.85
N GLY A 38 20.24 7.18 0.09
CA GLY A 38 18.81 7.28 0.39
C GLY A 38 18.40 8.62 0.98
N ALA A 39 19.31 9.32 1.66
CA ALA A 39 19.06 10.65 2.23
C ALA A 39 18.87 11.70 1.12
N SER A 40 19.62 11.60 0.03
CA SER A 40 19.47 12.46 -1.15
C SER A 40 18.07 12.34 -1.75
N VAL A 41 17.56 11.12 -1.94
CA VAL A 41 16.18 10.90 -2.42
C VAL A 41 15.15 11.50 -1.46
N LYS A 42 15.33 11.32 -0.15
CA LYS A 42 14.42 11.93 0.84
C LYS A 42 14.45 13.45 0.79
N ARG A 43 15.62 14.04 0.61
CA ARG A 43 15.83 15.50 0.46
C ARG A 43 15.11 16.00 -0.81
N HIS A 44 15.25 15.32 -1.95
CA HIS A 44 14.55 15.66 -3.17
C HIS A 44 13.03 15.61 -3.00
N MET A 45 12.52 14.59 -2.33
CA MET A 45 11.09 14.48 -2.00
C MET A 45 10.60 15.63 -1.12
N VAL A 46 11.41 16.10 -0.15
CA VAL A 46 11.07 17.26 0.68
C VAL A 46 11.03 18.55 -0.16
N LEU A 47 12.01 18.76 -1.03
CA LEU A 47 12.06 19.92 -1.91
C LEU A 47 10.88 19.94 -2.89
N TRP A 48 10.57 18.80 -3.49
CA TRP A 48 9.42 18.66 -4.39
C TRP A 48 8.10 19.01 -3.68
N ARG A 49 7.87 18.52 -2.46
CA ARG A 49 6.67 18.85 -1.68
C ARG A 49 6.54 20.34 -1.39
N LYS A 50 7.64 21.00 -1.05
CA LYS A 50 7.66 22.45 -0.82
C LYS A 50 7.30 23.22 -2.11
N ARG A 51 7.77 22.75 -3.28
CA ARG A 51 7.42 23.32 -4.58
C ARG A 51 5.94 23.07 -4.89
N PHE A 52 5.44 21.86 -4.65
CA PHE A 52 4.01 21.53 -4.83
C PHE A 52 3.12 22.48 -4.03
N GLN A 53 3.41 22.64 -2.74
CA GLN A 53 2.61 23.53 -1.88
C GLN A 53 2.65 24.99 -2.34
N ARG A 54 3.78 25.46 -2.84
CA ARG A 54 3.88 26.82 -3.39
C ARG A 54 3.11 26.99 -4.69
N GLU A 55 3.11 25.97 -5.53
CA GLU A 55 2.43 25.98 -6.82
C GLU A 55 0.92 25.91 -6.68
N TYR A 56 0.42 25.00 -5.87
CA TYR A 56 -1.02 24.68 -5.79
C TYR A 56 -1.69 25.25 -4.53
N GLY A 57 -0.96 25.88 -3.61
CA GLY A 57 -1.52 26.45 -2.38
C GLY A 57 -1.96 25.43 -1.34
N GLU A 58 -1.74 24.14 -1.58
CA GLU A 58 -2.13 23.03 -0.70
C GLU A 58 -0.97 22.05 -0.50
N PRO A 59 -0.94 21.29 0.61
CA PRO A 59 0.07 20.26 0.79
C PRO A 59 -0.20 19.09 -0.16
N ALA A 60 0.87 18.51 -0.70
CA ALA A 60 0.76 17.24 -1.42
C ALA A 60 0.25 16.15 -0.48
N ARG A 61 -0.64 15.29 -0.97
CA ARG A 61 -1.18 14.14 -0.23
C ARG A 61 -0.98 12.89 -1.05
N TYR A 62 -0.25 11.91 -0.50
CA TYR A 62 0.05 10.68 -1.25
C TYR A 62 0.53 9.55 -0.35
N ILE A 63 0.42 8.35 -0.87
CA ILE A 63 1.14 7.17 -0.40
C ILE A 63 2.28 6.91 -1.37
N TRP A 64 3.47 6.60 -0.86
CA TRP A 64 4.64 6.43 -1.71
C TRP A 64 5.35 5.10 -1.45
N LYS A 65 6.01 4.60 -2.48
CA LYS A 65 6.90 3.45 -2.46
C LYS A 65 8.17 3.76 -3.25
N LEU A 66 9.31 3.45 -2.65
CA LEU A 66 10.61 3.47 -3.30
C LEU A 66 10.90 2.07 -3.85
N GLU A 67 11.26 2.01 -5.09
CA GLU A 67 11.74 0.82 -5.79
C GLU A 67 13.03 1.19 -6.54
N PHE A 68 13.68 0.19 -7.12
CA PHE A 68 14.85 0.42 -7.97
C PHE A 68 14.59 -0.07 -9.38
N GLN A 69 15.11 0.61 -10.37
CA GLN A 69 15.13 0.17 -11.74
C GLN A 69 16.21 -0.90 -11.93
N ARG A 70 16.21 -1.62 -13.07
CA ARG A 70 17.24 -2.66 -13.37
C ARG A 70 18.68 -2.11 -13.31
N ARG A 71 18.87 -0.82 -13.64
CA ARG A 71 20.14 -0.11 -13.56
C ARG A 71 20.47 0.42 -12.15
N GLY A 72 19.71 0.03 -11.13
CA GLY A 72 19.87 0.49 -9.74
C GLY A 72 19.30 1.86 -9.43
N ALA A 73 18.82 2.62 -10.41
CA ALA A 73 18.32 3.97 -10.17
C ALA A 73 17.07 3.96 -9.27
N PRO A 74 16.98 4.90 -8.31
CA PRO A 74 15.80 5.06 -7.49
C PRO A 74 14.56 5.37 -8.33
N HIS A 75 13.43 4.82 -7.93
CA HIS A 75 12.17 4.90 -8.64
C HIS A 75 11.04 5.03 -7.60
N VAL A 76 10.43 6.20 -7.52
CA VAL A 76 9.43 6.50 -6.50
C VAL A 76 8.05 6.53 -7.12
N HIS A 77 7.17 5.68 -6.64
CA HIS A 77 5.75 5.69 -6.98
C HIS A 77 4.97 6.46 -5.93
N LEU A 78 4.11 7.38 -6.38
CA LEU A 78 3.19 8.15 -5.55
C LEU A 78 1.77 7.82 -5.98
N TRP A 79 0.97 7.24 -5.12
CA TRP A 79 -0.47 7.20 -5.34
C TRP A 79 -1.09 8.46 -4.76
N MET A 80 -1.65 9.30 -5.61
CA MET A 80 -2.20 10.61 -5.27
C MET A 80 -3.35 10.99 -6.20
N ALA A 81 -4.09 12.03 -5.85
CA ALA A 81 -5.06 12.68 -6.73
C ALA A 81 -4.46 14.02 -7.23
N PRO A 82 -3.87 14.05 -8.46
CA PRO A 82 -3.23 15.24 -8.98
C PRO A 82 -4.19 16.41 -9.13
N PRO A 83 -3.73 17.67 -8.98
CA PRO A 83 -4.53 18.84 -9.30
C PRO A 83 -4.98 18.83 -10.76
N MET A 84 -6.24 19.16 -11.01
CA MET A 84 -6.79 19.22 -12.37
C MET A 84 -6.63 20.61 -12.99
N SER A 85 -6.65 21.65 -12.16
CA SER A 85 -6.45 23.03 -12.61
C SER A 85 -4.96 23.38 -12.64
N PRO A 86 -4.54 24.26 -13.56
CA PRO A 86 -3.20 24.83 -13.55
C PRO A 86 -2.87 25.48 -12.21
N GLY A 87 -1.60 25.40 -11.80
CA GLY A 87 -1.09 26.06 -10.61
C GLY A 87 -0.78 27.54 -10.85
N ARG A 88 -0.08 28.16 -9.92
CA ARG A 88 0.32 29.59 -9.99
C ARG A 88 1.13 29.94 -11.24
N SER A 89 1.90 28.99 -11.75
CA SER A 89 2.70 29.18 -12.98
C SER A 89 1.87 29.13 -14.27
N GLY A 90 0.57 28.84 -14.19
CA GLY A 90 -0.29 28.61 -15.35
C GLY A 90 -0.09 27.26 -16.05
N ARG A 91 0.80 26.41 -15.54
CA ARG A 91 1.11 25.08 -16.12
C ARG A 91 0.17 24.01 -15.61
N GLY A 92 -0.22 23.08 -16.49
CA GLY A 92 -0.89 21.85 -16.07
C GLY A 92 0.03 20.95 -15.25
N PHE A 93 -0.57 20.06 -14.45
CA PHE A 93 0.18 19.25 -13.50
C PHE A 93 1.30 18.41 -14.14
N ALA A 94 1.07 17.82 -15.31
CA ALA A 94 2.07 16.97 -15.98
C ALA A 94 3.34 17.75 -16.36
N GLN A 95 3.16 18.92 -16.96
CA GLN A 95 4.26 19.80 -17.34
C GLN A 95 4.99 20.32 -16.10
N TRP A 96 4.26 20.82 -15.12
CA TRP A 96 4.82 21.30 -13.86
C TRP A 96 5.61 20.20 -13.12
N LEU A 97 5.06 18.98 -13.10
CA LEU A 97 5.71 17.84 -12.45
C LEU A 97 7.08 17.54 -13.07
N SER A 98 7.12 17.45 -14.40
CA SER A 98 8.35 17.18 -15.15
C SER A 98 9.42 18.25 -14.88
N GLU A 99 9.06 19.50 -15.04
CA GLU A 99 9.98 20.63 -14.83
C GLU A 99 10.42 20.74 -13.37
N SER A 100 9.46 20.64 -12.43
CA SER A 100 9.75 20.71 -11.00
C SER A 100 10.65 19.58 -10.53
N TRP A 101 10.44 18.34 -11.02
CA TRP A 101 11.26 17.20 -10.66
C TRP A 101 12.67 17.31 -11.24
N ALA A 102 12.80 17.66 -12.51
CA ALA A 102 14.11 17.88 -13.14
C ALA A 102 14.92 18.98 -12.44
N GLN A 103 14.26 20.04 -11.99
CA GLN A 103 14.90 21.13 -11.24
C GLN A 103 15.24 20.73 -9.78
N VAL A 104 14.48 19.83 -9.17
CA VAL A 104 14.77 19.33 -7.81
C VAL A 104 15.98 18.40 -7.80
N VAL A 105 16.05 17.52 -8.80
CA VAL A 105 17.18 16.57 -8.96
C VAL A 105 18.43 17.31 -9.43
N ASP A 106 18.27 18.31 -10.31
CA ASP A 106 19.27 19.28 -10.76
C ASP A 106 20.61 18.64 -11.16
N HIS A 107 20.55 17.74 -12.14
CA HIS A 107 21.76 17.05 -12.61
C HIS A 107 22.78 18.05 -13.15
N PRO A 108 24.09 17.95 -12.80
CA PRO A 108 25.13 18.89 -13.23
C PRO A 108 25.37 18.86 -14.75
N ASP A 109 25.21 17.70 -15.40
CA ASP A 109 25.33 17.56 -16.83
C ASP A 109 24.05 18.03 -17.52
N ALA A 110 24.20 18.96 -18.49
CA ALA A 110 23.07 19.58 -19.20
C ALA A 110 22.29 18.59 -20.08
N GLU A 111 22.97 17.63 -20.70
CA GLU A 111 22.33 16.60 -21.52
C GLU A 111 21.50 15.64 -20.68
N GLN A 112 22.05 15.15 -19.56
CA GLN A 112 21.33 14.33 -18.61
C GLN A 112 20.13 15.06 -18.04
N LYS A 113 20.26 16.34 -17.73
CA LYS A 113 19.17 17.19 -17.24
C LYS A 113 18.07 17.34 -18.30
N ALA A 114 18.41 17.57 -19.57
CA ALA A 114 17.46 17.65 -20.66
C ALA A 114 16.71 16.33 -20.88
N ARG A 115 17.41 15.20 -20.90
CA ARG A 115 16.80 13.86 -21.01
C ARG A 115 15.90 13.57 -19.81
N HIS A 116 16.32 13.95 -18.62
CA HIS A 116 15.55 13.77 -17.38
C HIS A 116 14.27 14.62 -17.39
N LEU A 117 14.32 15.83 -17.91
CA LEU A 117 13.13 16.66 -18.11
C LEU A 117 12.06 15.95 -18.95
N LEU A 118 12.48 15.23 -20.00
CA LEU A 118 11.55 14.54 -20.91
C LEU A 118 11.02 13.22 -20.37
N ALA A 119 11.84 12.47 -19.61
CA ALA A 119 11.55 11.09 -19.23
C ALA A 119 11.57 10.82 -17.72
N GLY A 120 11.79 11.85 -16.89
CA GLY A 120 11.96 11.70 -15.43
C GLY A 120 10.65 11.47 -14.68
N THR A 121 9.50 11.67 -15.31
CA THR A 121 8.20 11.55 -14.65
C THR A 121 7.16 10.85 -15.52
N ALA A 122 6.18 10.20 -14.87
CA ALA A 122 5.01 9.64 -15.55
C ALA A 122 3.77 9.76 -14.67
N ILE A 123 2.61 9.83 -15.31
CA ILE A 123 1.31 9.86 -14.66
C ILE A 123 0.44 8.76 -15.28
N ASP A 124 0.10 7.76 -14.49
CA ASP A 124 -0.73 6.64 -14.92
C ASP A 124 -2.07 6.64 -14.18
N VAL A 125 -3.06 7.23 -14.82
CA VAL A 125 -4.44 7.28 -14.30
C VAL A 125 -5.06 5.89 -14.23
N ARG A 126 -4.77 5.01 -15.19
CA ARG A 126 -5.35 3.66 -15.23
C ARG A 126 -4.92 2.83 -14.00
N ASN A 127 -3.65 2.88 -13.64
CA ASN A 127 -3.15 2.21 -12.45
C ASN A 127 -3.60 2.92 -11.16
N GLY A 128 -3.73 4.25 -11.18
CA GLY A 128 -4.31 5.01 -10.07
C GLY A 128 -5.74 4.59 -9.77
N LEU A 129 -6.58 4.49 -10.79
CA LEU A 129 -7.97 4.04 -10.65
C LEU A 129 -8.09 2.56 -10.25
N ARG A 130 -7.16 1.69 -10.69
CA ARG A 130 -7.12 0.29 -10.24
C ARG A 130 -6.85 0.16 -8.73
N ALA A 131 -6.15 1.11 -8.16
CA ALA A 131 -5.82 1.18 -6.74
C ALA A 131 -6.78 2.11 -5.96
N CYS A 132 -8.00 2.33 -6.44
CA CYS A 132 -8.93 3.34 -5.93
C CYS A 132 -9.50 3.04 -4.53
N ASP A 133 -9.24 1.89 -3.97
CA ASP A 133 -9.65 1.55 -2.59
C ASP A 133 -8.44 1.09 -1.76
N PRO A 134 -8.49 1.21 -0.41
CA PRO A 134 -7.39 0.85 0.48
C PRO A 134 -6.90 -0.58 0.33
N LYS A 135 -7.79 -1.51 0.03
CA LYS A 135 -7.46 -2.92 -0.16
C LYS A 135 -6.67 -3.14 -1.44
N ARG A 136 -7.14 -2.59 -2.56
CA ARG A 136 -6.46 -2.70 -3.85
C ARG A 136 -5.13 -1.97 -3.83
N LEU A 137 -5.07 -0.81 -3.16
CA LEU A 137 -3.84 -0.07 -2.97
C LEU A 137 -2.81 -0.87 -2.16
N ALA A 138 -3.22 -1.49 -1.06
CA ALA A 138 -2.35 -2.35 -0.27
C ALA A 138 -1.85 -3.55 -1.10
N ILE A 139 -2.72 -4.19 -1.88
CA ILE A 139 -2.33 -5.28 -2.79
C ILE A 139 -1.33 -4.78 -3.83
N TYR A 140 -1.58 -3.62 -4.44
CA TYR A 140 -0.68 -3.04 -5.43
C TYR A 140 0.73 -2.82 -4.87
N PHE A 141 0.84 -2.19 -3.69
CA PHE A 141 2.13 -1.92 -3.07
C PHE A 141 2.81 -3.16 -2.46
N THR A 142 2.05 -4.21 -2.12
CA THR A 142 2.61 -5.45 -1.57
C THR A 142 2.86 -6.53 -2.63
N LYS A 143 2.31 -6.38 -3.83
CA LYS A 143 2.36 -7.39 -4.90
C LYS A 143 3.77 -7.90 -5.21
N HIS A 144 4.77 -7.04 -5.11
CA HIS A 144 6.17 -7.36 -5.39
C HIS A 144 6.98 -7.69 -4.12
N SER A 145 6.35 -7.72 -2.94
CA SER A 145 7.00 -8.03 -1.66
C SER A 145 6.76 -9.47 -1.20
N SER A 146 6.09 -10.28 -1.99
CA SER A 146 5.82 -11.68 -1.64
C SER A 146 7.01 -12.56 -2.04
N PRO A 147 7.64 -13.27 -1.11
CA PRO A 147 8.78 -14.15 -1.39
C PRO A 147 8.46 -15.33 -2.31
N ASN A 148 7.19 -15.54 -2.62
CA ASN A 148 6.74 -16.64 -3.49
C ASN A 148 6.45 -16.20 -4.93
N MET A 149 6.62 -14.92 -5.25
CA MET A 149 6.49 -14.41 -6.62
C MET A 149 7.87 -14.31 -7.27
N HIS A 150 8.43 -15.47 -7.60
CA HIS A 150 9.60 -15.53 -8.49
C HIS A 150 9.21 -14.97 -9.86
N GLY A 151 9.67 -13.80 -10.16
CA GLY A 151 9.45 -13.16 -11.43
C GLY A 151 10.50 -12.09 -11.71
N ASP A 152 10.61 -11.66 -12.94
CA ASP A 152 11.57 -10.71 -13.51
C ASP A 152 11.73 -9.35 -12.78
N LYS A 153 11.07 -9.15 -11.63
CA LYS A 153 11.01 -7.85 -10.92
C LYS A 153 11.65 -7.86 -9.52
N GLU A 154 12.40 -8.89 -9.17
CA GLU A 154 13.10 -8.95 -7.87
C GLU A 154 14.11 -7.81 -7.70
N TYR A 155 14.70 -7.34 -8.80
CA TYR A 155 15.62 -6.20 -8.81
C TYR A 155 15.02 -4.93 -8.17
N GLN A 156 13.70 -4.76 -8.14
CA GLN A 156 13.05 -3.57 -7.60
C GLN A 156 13.29 -3.37 -6.09
N HIS A 157 13.70 -4.42 -5.39
CA HIS A 157 13.98 -4.41 -3.96
C HIS A 157 15.47 -4.59 -3.64
N ILE A 158 16.30 -4.76 -4.65
CA ILE A 158 17.74 -4.88 -4.48
C ILE A 158 18.31 -3.48 -4.28
N VAL A 159 18.85 -3.24 -3.09
CA VAL A 159 19.51 -1.97 -2.78
C VAL A 159 20.81 -1.89 -3.58
N PRO A 160 21.04 -0.81 -4.36
CA PRO A 160 22.27 -0.63 -5.10
C PRO A 160 23.49 -0.71 -4.20
N GLU A 161 24.59 -1.22 -4.71
CA GLU A 161 25.84 -1.41 -3.96
C GLU A 161 26.31 -0.12 -3.29
N LEU A 162 26.24 1.00 -4.02
CA LEU A 162 26.57 2.34 -3.49
C LEU A 162 25.79 2.67 -2.19
N TRP A 163 24.52 2.23 -2.10
CA TRP A 163 23.69 2.51 -0.93
C TRP A 163 23.80 1.47 0.19
N GLN A 164 24.58 0.41 0.00
CA GLN A 164 24.82 -0.60 1.05
C GLN A 164 25.89 -0.14 2.06
N GLN A 165 26.61 0.93 1.78
CA GLN A 165 27.58 1.51 2.68
C GLN A 165 26.90 2.05 3.96
N PRO A 166 27.60 2.03 5.10
CA PRO A 166 27.09 2.59 6.34
C PRO A 166 26.64 4.05 6.18
N GLY A 167 25.41 4.36 6.58
CA GLY A 167 24.81 5.70 6.46
C GLY A 167 24.16 6.02 5.11
N HIS A 168 24.41 5.24 4.05
CA HIS A 168 23.87 5.50 2.69
C HIS A 168 22.51 4.83 2.43
N GLY A 169 22.07 3.95 3.29
CA GLY A 169 20.90 3.12 3.09
C GLY A 169 19.61 3.86 2.76
N PRO A 170 18.66 3.20 2.11
CA PRO A 170 17.41 3.81 1.64
C PRO A 170 16.46 4.22 2.77
N GLY A 171 16.67 3.72 3.98
CA GLY A 171 15.73 3.89 5.09
C GLY A 171 14.39 3.21 4.78
N ARG A 172 13.28 3.94 4.93
CA ARG A 172 11.95 3.39 4.61
C ARG A 172 11.73 3.31 3.11
N PHE A 173 11.24 2.17 2.65
CA PHE A 173 10.84 1.94 1.26
C PHE A 173 9.44 2.42 0.92
N TRP A 174 8.64 2.77 1.90
CA TRP A 174 7.27 3.25 1.71
C TRP A 174 6.87 4.19 2.85
N GLY A 175 5.84 4.96 2.59
CA GLY A 175 5.27 5.84 3.60
C GLY A 175 4.04 6.59 3.12
N VAL A 176 3.55 7.45 3.99
CA VAL A 176 2.36 8.27 3.77
C VAL A 176 2.73 9.72 4.04
N TYR A 177 2.22 10.63 3.23
CA TYR A 177 2.37 12.05 3.44
C TYR A 177 1.04 12.78 3.26
N GLY A 178 0.74 13.70 4.16
CA GLY A 178 -0.43 14.56 4.09
C GLY A 178 -1.78 13.90 4.36
N LEU A 179 -1.82 12.60 4.65
CA LEU A 179 -3.02 11.90 5.08
C LEU A 179 -2.99 11.68 6.59
N LYS A 180 -4.13 11.81 7.23
CA LYS A 180 -4.33 11.56 8.66
C LYS A 180 -4.81 10.14 8.90
N LYS A 181 -4.73 9.67 10.13
CA LYS A 181 -5.42 8.44 10.52
C LYS A 181 -6.91 8.70 10.62
N ALA A 182 -7.71 7.80 10.06
CA ALA A 182 -9.13 7.75 10.29
C ALA A 182 -9.36 7.13 11.67
N VAL A 183 -9.96 7.87 12.58
CA VAL A 183 -10.32 7.39 13.92
C VAL A 183 -11.81 7.60 14.11
N ALA A 184 -12.56 6.51 14.32
CA ALA A 184 -13.90 6.57 14.85
C ALA A 184 -13.88 5.97 16.26
N VAL A 185 -14.30 6.75 17.24
CA VAL A 185 -14.50 6.27 18.62
C VAL A 185 -16.00 6.11 18.81
N VAL A 186 -16.40 4.91 19.20
CA VAL A 186 -17.81 4.56 19.42
C VAL A 186 -17.91 3.89 20.77
N GLU A 187 -18.78 4.40 21.63
CA GLU A 187 -19.10 3.79 22.91
C GLU A 187 -20.13 2.66 22.68
N VAL A 188 -19.82 1.49 23.21
CA VAL A 188 -20.68 0.30 23.16
C VAL A 188 -20.61 -0.43 24.50
N ALA A 189 -21.71 -1.08 24.88
CA ALA A 189 -21.72 -1.93 26.05
C ALA A 189 -20.75 -3.12 25.87
N GLN A 190 -20.26 -3.69 26.97
CA GLN A 190 -19.23 -4.73 26.95
C GLN A 190 -19.67 -5.98 26.17
N ASP A 191 -20.90 -6.41 26.32
CA ASP A 191 -21.47 -7.54 25.59
C ASP A 191 -21.62 -7.25 24.09
N ALA A 192 -22.04 -6.02 23.73
CA ALA A 192 -22.08 -5.53 22.35
C ALA A 192 -20.69 -5.48 21.76
N TYR A 193 -19.66 -5.06 22.49
CA TYR A 193 -18.27 -5.12 22.05
C TYR A 193 -17.81 -6.55 21.75
N LEU A 194 -18.14 -7.49 22.63
CA LEU A 194 -17.78 -8.91 22.42
C LEU A 194 -18.51 -9.50 21.20
N ALA A 195 -19.78 -9.13 20.99
CA ALA A 195 -20.53 -9.52 19.81
C ALA A 195 -19.96 -8.93 18.53
N ALA A 196 -19.63 -7.64 18.53
CA ALA A 196 -18.96 -6.94 17.43
C ALA A 196 -17.65 -7.63 17.07
N ARG A 197 -16.81 -7.90 18.05
CA ARG A 197 -15.53 -8.60 17.84
C ARG A 197 -15.71 -9.98 17.20
N ARG A 198 -16.77 -10.73 17.55
CA ARG A 198 -17.08 -12.02 16.94
C ARG A 198 -17.53 -11.86 15.50
N ILE A 199 -18.38 -10.86 15.21
CA ILE A 199 -18.89 -10.55 13.88
C ILE A 199 -17.73 -10.14 12.95
N VAL A 200 -16.91 -9.18 13.38
CA VAL A 200 -15.76 -8.71 12.60
C VAL A 200 -14.78 -9.85 12.31
N ARG A 201 -14.47 -10.69 13.30
CA ARG A 201 -13.62 -11.87 13.12
C ARG A 201 -14.22 -12.89 12.16
N ARG A 202 -15.54 -13.10 12.20
CA ARG A 202 -16.24 -14.00 11.27
C ARG A 202 -16.21 -13.44 9.85
N TRP A 203 -16.48 -12.16 9.71
CA TRP A 203 -16.44 -11.48 8.43
C TRP A 203 -15.02 -11.48 7.85
N SER A 204 -14.01 -11.13 8.63
CA SER A 204 -12.61 -11.19 8.21
C SER A 204 -12.21 -12.58 7.69
N ARG A 205 -12.63 -13.64 8.39
CA ARG A 205 -12.40 -15.02 7.93
C ARG A 205 -13.17 -15.37 6.65
N SER A 206 -14.33 -14.75 6.43
CA SER A 206 -15.12 -14.98 5.20
C SER A 206 -14.49 -14.32 3.97
N GLN A 207 -13.66 -13.27 4.18
CA GLN A 207 -12.94 -12.58 3.12
C GLN A 207 -11.61 -13.26 2.77
N ALA A 208 -11.15 -14.20 3.60
CA ALA A 208 -9.92 -14.92 3.33
C ALA A 208 -10.11 -15.88 2.16
N VAL A 209 -9.27 -15.78 1.14
CA VAL A 209 -9.19 -16.75 0.06
C VAL A 209 -8.24 -17.86 0.47
N TYR A 210 -8.69 -19.09 0.27
CA TYR A 210 -7.91 -20.29 0.58
C TYR A 210 -7.37 -20.87 -0.72
N GLY A 211 -6.06 -21.06 -0.80
CA GLY A 211 -5.41 -21.69 -1.93
C GLY A 211 -4.84 -23.07 -1.56
N ASP A 212 -4.68 -23.92 -2.55
CA ASP A 212 -3.91 -25.15 -2.42
C ASP A 212 -2.42 -24.77 -2.38
N SER A 213 -1.71 -25.29 -1.39
CA SER A 213 -0.27 -25.04 -1.22
C SER A 213 0.61 -25.68 -2.31
N SER A 214 0.03 -26.52 -3.15
CA SER A 214 0.72 -27.20 -4.26
C SER A 214 0.61 -26.44 -5.59
N SER A 215 -0.28 -25.47 -5.70
CA SER A 215 -0.47 -24.71 -6.93
C SER A 215 0.47 -23.52 -7.02
N ARG A 216 1.26 -23.43 -8.09
CA ARG A 216 2.08 -22.27 -8.47
C ARG A 216 1.25 -21.00 -8.70
N PHE A 217 -0.04 -21.14 -8.93
CA PHE A 217 -1.00 -20.07 -9.13
C PHE A 217 -2.23 -20.32 -8.25
N PRO A 218 -2.44 -19.57 -7.17
CA PRO A 218 -3.60 -19.76 -6.30
C PRO A 218 -4.86 -19.18 -6.94
N THR A 219 -5.31 -19.77 -8.03
CA THR A 219 -6.57 -19.42 -8.70
C THR A 219 -7.75 -20.23 -8.21
N ALA A 220 -7.50 -21.31 -7.45
CA ALA A 220 -8.57 -22.14 -6.91
C ALA A 220 -9.05 -21.59 -5.58
N VAL A 221 -10.28 -21.11 -5.53
CA VAL A 221 -11.04 -20.90 -4.30
C VAL A 221 -11.26 -22.28 -3.67
N VAL A 222 -10.48 -22.63 -2.67
CA VAL A 222 -10.71 -23.88 -1.93
C VAL A 222 -11.96 -23.71 -1.08
N PRO A 223 -12.96 -24.60 -1.19
CA PRO A 223 -14.17 -24.52 -0.39
C PRO A 223 -13.86 -24.45 1.11
N ARG A 224 -14.67 -23.71 1.87
CA ARG A 224 -14.56 -23.57 3.34
C ARG A 224 -14.44 -24.88 4.13
N THR A 225 -14.67 -26.00 3.49
CA THR A 225 -14.77 -27.35 4.05
C THR A 225 -13.59 -28.23 3.73
N ALA A 226 -12.46 -27.71 3.23
CA ALA A 226 -11.27 -28.53 3.06
C ALA A 226 -10.86 -29.14 4.40
N VAL A 227 -11.09 -30.43 4.54
CA VAL A 227 -10.77 -31.22 5.73
C VAL A 227 -9.48 -31.96 5.42
N ARG A 228 -8.44 -31.70 6.21
CA ARG A 228 -7.20 -32.48 6.15
C ARG A 228 -7.20 -33.51 7.28
N LEU A 229 -6.91 -34.74 6.95
CA LEU A 229 -6.58 -35.77 7.92
C LEU A 229 -5.17 -35.50 8.45
N VAL A 230 -5.03 -35.29 9.76
CA VAL A 230 -3.74 -35.15 10.43
C VAL A 230 -3.57 -36.37 11.32
N ALA A 231 -2.52 -37.14 11.07
CA ALA A 231 -2.12 -38.21 11.93
C ALA A 231 -1.49 -37.61 13.20
N ARG A 232 -1.95 -38.04 14.34
CA ARG A 232 -1.36 -37.74 15.66
C ARG A 232 -1.00 -39.05 16.31
N VAL A 233 0.25 -39.22 16.69
CA VAL A 233 0.71 -40.35 17.49
C VAL A 233 0.35 -40.03 18.94
N ASP A 234 -0.43 -40.89 19.55
CA ASP A 234 -0.65 -40.86 21.00
C ASP A 234 0.66 -41.25 21.68
N ARG A 235 1.14 -40.39 22.59
CA ARG A 235 2.47 -40.57 23.21
C ARG A 235 2.53 -41.74 24.18
N ASP A 236 1.40 -42.13 24.77
CA ASP A 236 1.35 -43.14 25.80
C ASP A 236 1.09 -44.53 25.22
N SER A 237 0.26 -44.59 24.17
CA SER A 237 -0.12 -45.87 23.54
C SER A 237 0.60 -46.15 22.20
N GLY A 238 1.32 -45.19 21.65
CA GLY A 238 1.95 -45.29 20.32
C GLY A 238 0.97 -45.41 19.14
N VAL A 239 -0.33 -45.33 19.42
CA VAL A 239 -1.39 -45.49 18.39
C VAL A 239 -1.53 -44.27 17.54
N VAL A 240 -1.54 -44.45 16.24
CA VAL A 240 -1.75 -43.37 15.26
C VAL A 240 -3.26 -43.07 15.13
N GLN A 241 -3.68 -41.93 15.69
CA GLN A 241 -5.04 -41.45 15.57
C GLN A 241 -5.16 -40.46 14.41
N HIS A 242 -6.11 -40.67 13.53
CA HIS A 242 -6.39 -39.75 12.42
C HIS A 242 -7.50 -38.78 12.82
N ARG A 243 -7.14 -37.49 13.00
CA ARG A 243 -8.10 -36.44 13.33
C ARG A 243 -8.38 -35.58 12.11
N ARG A 244 -9.66 -35.37 11.81
CA ARG A 244 -10.09 -34.39 10.82
C ARG A 244 -9.88 -32.98 11.37
N VAL A 245 -8.93 -32.23 10.80
CA VAL A 245 -8.66 -30.84 11.17
C VAL A 245 -9.05 -29.93 10.01
N ARG A 246 -9.92 -28.98 10.28
CA ARG A 246 -10.18 -27.90 9.33
C ARG A 246 -8.97 -26.97 9.30
N ARG A 247 -8.15 -27.05 8.29
CA ARG A 247 -7.08 -26.07 8.08
C ARG A 247 -7.61 -24.93 7.23
N ARG A 248 -7.48 -23.72 7.75
CA ARG A 248 -7.70 -22.49 7.03
C ARG A 248 -6.34 -21.86 6.80
N ARG A 249 -5.94 -21.74 5.55
CA ARG A 249 -4.75 -21.00 5.16
C ARG A 249 -5.25 -19.76 4.43
N ALA A 250 -5.09 -18.59 5.03
CA ALA A 250 -5.36 -17.32 4.37
C ALA A 250 -4.16 -16.96 3.50
N LEU A 251 -4.40 -16.64 2.24
CA LEU A 251 -3.40 -16.05 1.37
C LEU A 251 -3.43 -14.55 1.61
N CYS A 252 -2.31 -13.99 2.09
CA CYS A 252 -2.19 -12.59 2.48
C CYS A 252 -2.41 -11.61 1.31
N ASP A 253 -2.19 -12.04 0.10
CA ASP A 253 -2.25 -11.25 -1.12
C ASP A 253 -3.66 -11.10 -1.71
N GLN A 254 -4.65 -11.82 -1.19
CA GLN A 254 -6.02 -11.83 -1.70
C GLN A 254 -7.08 -11.28 -0.72
N GLY A 255 -6.70 -10.39 0.16
CA GLY A 255 -7.62 -9.58 0.95
C GLY A 255 -8.06 -10.12 2.29
N GLY A 256 -7.51 -11.24 2.75
CA GLY A 256 -7.60 -11.67 4.13
C GLY A 256 -6.21 -11.68 4.75
N LEU A 257 -6.03 -10.98 5.86
CA LEU A 257 -4.78 -11.04 6.59
C LEU A 257 -4.80 -12.23 7.55
N ALA A 258 -3.74 -13.05 7.53
CA ALA A 258 -3.51 -14.05 8.56
C ALA A 258 -3.48 -13.33 9.91
N GLY A 259 -4.34 -13.73 10.86
CA GLY A 259 -4.45 -13.07 12.15
C GLY A 259 -5.76 -12.31 12.39
N GLY A 260 -6.70 -12.30 11.44
CA GLY A 260 -8.06 -11.80 11.63
C GLY A 260 -8.24 -10.30 11.41
N PHE A 261 -7.32 -9.67 10.67
CA PHE A 261 -7.50 -8.31 10.14
C PHE A 261 -8.14 -8.35 8.77
N ALA A 262 -8.95 -7.36 8.46
CA ALA A 262 -9.52 -7.12 7.14
C ALA A 262 -9.42 -5.64 6.81
N LEU A 263 -9.18 -5.34 5.53
CA LEU A 263 -9.26 -3.99 5.01
C LEU A 263 -10.70 -3.71 4.62
N VAL A 264 -11.25 -2.60 5.11
CA VAL A 264 -12.52 -2.03 4.69
C VAL A 264 -12.25 -0.66 4.07
N ASN A 265 -13.03 -0.32 3.04
CA ASN A 265 -12.81 0.92 2.31
C ASN A 265 -13.19 2.15 3.14
N ASP A 266 -14.21 2.00 3.97
CA ASP A 266 -14.69 3.06 4.87
C ASP A 266 -14.81 2.51 6.30
N GLY A 267 -13.69 2.47 7.00
CA GLY A 267 -13.61 1.96 8.36
C GLY A 267 -14.47 2.74 9.36
N PRO A 268 -14.46 4.07 9.37
CA PRO A 268 -15.29 4.88 10.26
C PRO A 268 -16.79 4.64 10.08
N THR A 269 -17.28 4.70 8.85
CA THR A 269 -18.71 4.43 8.55
C THR A 269 -19.09 3.00 8.93
N PHE A 270 -18.25 2.02 8.60
CA PHE A 270 -18.47 0.64 9.00
C PHE A 270 -18.56 0.49 10.53
N ALA A 271 -17.65 1.12 11.29
CA ALA A 271 -17.65 1.07 12.75
C ALA A 271 -18.92 1.70 13.34
N CYS A 272 -19.35 2.86 12.82
CA CYS A 272 -20.58 3.52 13.24
C CYS A 272 -21.83 2.68 12.93
N GLN A 273 -21.92 2.09 11.75
CA GLN A 273 -23.04 1.22 11.37
C GLN A 273 -23.10 -0.04 12.25
N LEU A 274 -21.94 -0.66 12.50
CA LEU A 274 -21.84 -1.83 13.36
C LEU A 274 -22.27 -1.50 14.80
N ALA A 275 -21.83 -0.37 15.35
CA ALA A 275 -22.22 0.05 16.70
C ALA A 275 -23.71 0.34 16.80
N ARG A 276 -24.31 1.02 15.81
CA ARG A 276 -25.77 1.26 15.76
C ARG A 276 -26.55 -0.04 15.74
N ALA A 277 -26.16 -0.98 14.89
CA ALA A 277 -26.80 -2.29 14.79
C ALA A 277 -26.75 -3.09 16.11
N LEU A 278 -25.63 -3.02 16.82
CA LEU A 278 -25.45 -3.71 18.09
C LEU A 278 -26.26 -3.06 19.23
N ASN A 279 -26.28 -1.74 19.31
CA ASN A 279 -27.06 -1.01 20.30
C ASN A 279 -28.58 -1.20 20.08
N SER A 280 -29.02 -1.23 18.81
CA SER A 280 -30.42 -1.52 18.47
C SER A 280 -30.82 -2.96 18.85
N SER A 281 -29.92 -3.92 18.69
CA SER A 281 -30.16 -5.32 19.07
C SER A 281 -30.19 -5.53 20.59
N ALA A 282 -29.44 -4.74 21.34
CA ALA A 282 -29.47 -4.76 22.80
C ALA A 282 -30.80 -4.19 23.34
N ALA A 283 -31.33 -3.13 22.72
CA ALA A 283 -32.62 -2.54 23.07
C ALA A 283 -33.82 -3.46 22.82
N LEU A 284 -33.70 -4.43 21.91
CA LEU A 284 -34.75 -5.41 21.60
C LEU A 284 -34.73 -6.64 22.54
N ARG A 285 -33.78 -6.72 23.45
CA ARG A 285 -33.64 -7.85 24.40
C ARG A 285 -33.99 -7.48 25.85
N VAL A 286 -34.46 -6.27 26.07
CA VAL A 286 -35.07 -5.79 27.32
C VAL A 286 -36.59 -5.77 27.15
#